data_3cf2ea219a4fb27748ad8039a37822a9
#
_entry.id   3cf2ea219a4fb27748ad8039a37822a9
#
_cell.length_a   1.000
_cell.length_b   1.000
_cell.length_c   1.000
_cell.angle_alpha   90.00
_cell.angle_beta   90.00
_cell.angle_gamma   90.00
#
_symmetry.space_group_name_H-M   'P 1'
#
loop_
_entity.id
_entity.type
_entity.pdbx_description
1 polymer ?
#
loop_
_entity_poly.entity_id
_entity_poly.type
_entity_poly.pdbx_seq_one_letter_code
_entity_poly.pdbx_strand_id
1 'polypeptide(L)'
;MRHGNKLNHLGRKSAHRKAMISNMACSLIQHKRINTTLAKAKALRVFVEPILTKAKTDSTHSRRVVFSYLQNKEIVTELFRDIAPKIAERNGGYTRIIRTGYRLGDNAEMCMIELVDFNEIYNTDRTKKTTRRSRRGGTGAGKETSSVDVTTDSVDDAV
;
A
#
# COMPACT_ATOMS: atom_id res chain seq x y z
N MET A 1 6.81 0.27 37.74
CA MET A 1 6.77 -0.38 36.40
C MET A 1 5.73 0.31 35.52
N ARG A 2 5.98 0.53 34.25
CA ARG A 2 4.97 1.04 33.31
C ARG A 2 4.25 -0.14 32.64
N HIS A 3 3.07 -0.46 33.11
CA HIS A 3 2.21 -1.46 32.47
C HIS A 3 1.42 -0.83 31.30
N GLY A 4 1.20 -1.56 30.23
CA GLY A 4 0.36 -1.14 29.08
C GLY A 4 0.91 -0.01 28.21
N ASN A 5 2.22 0.26 28.23
CA ASN A 5 2.81 1.29 27.39
C ASN A 5 2.82 0.87 25.92
N LYS A 6 1.94 1.47 25.10
CA LYS A 6 1.82 1.21 23.66
C LYS A 6 2.83 2.00 22.80
N LEU A 7 3.54 2.98 23.38
CA LEU A 7 4.49 3.82 22.65
C LEU A 7 5.91 3.26 22.75
N ASN A 8 6.52 2.97 21.60
CA ASN A 8 7.95 2.66 21.56
C ASN A 8 8.76 3.97 21.64
N HIS A 9 9.54 4.12 22.70
CA HIS A 9 10.36 5.33 22.90
C HIS A 9 11.60 5.39 22.02
N LEU A 10 12.02 4.27 21.41
CA LEU A 10 13.20 4.18 20.54
C LEU A 10 14.49 4.74 21.20
N GLY A 11 14.59 4.64 22.54
CA GLY A 11 15.71 5.17 23.32
C GLY A 11 15.83 6.71 23.31
N ARG A 12 14.72 7.45 23.04
CA ARG A 12 14.74 8.90 22.82
C ARG A 12 13.72 9.65 23.66
N LYS A 13 14.04 10.88 24.04
CA LYS A 13 13.08 11.84 24.61
C LYS A 13 12.03 12.21 23.57
N SER A 14 10.87 12.70 24.02
CA SER A 14 9.70 12.97 23.16
C SER A 14 10.01 13.86 21.96
N ALA A 15 10.65 15.02 22.17
CA ALA A 15 10.98 15.96 21.09
C ALA A 15 11.92 15.35 20.06
N HIS A 16 13.00 14.68 20.49
CA HIS A 16 13.96 14.02 19.60
C HIS A 16 13.31 12.88 18.80
N ARG A 17 12.43 12.08 19.44
CA ARG A 17 11.69 11.01 18.75
C ARG A 17 10.77 11.57 17.69
N LYS A 18 10.02 12.65 17.99
CA LYS A 18 9.12 13.32 17.05
C LYS A 18 9.87 13.87 15.84
N ALA A 19 10.95 14.59 16.09
CA ALA A 19 11.80 15.15 15.02
C ALA A 19 12.41 14.03 14.14
N MET A 20 12.92 12.96 14.75
CA MET A 20 13.47 11.82 14.00
C MET A 20 12.42 11.18 13.09
N ILE A 21 11.19 10.92 13.59
CA ILE A 21 10.15 10.30 12.79
C ILE A 21 9.69 11.23 11.66
N SER A 22 9.58 12.54 11.92
CA SER A 22 9.26 13.53 10.89
C SER A 22 10.32 13.57 9.78
N ASN A 23 11.60 13.59 10.14
CA ASN A 23 12.69 13.56 9.15
C ASN A 23 12.70 12.26 8.34
N MET A 24 12.46 11.11 8.99
CA MET A 24 12.33 9.83 8.29
C MET A 24 11.12 9.81 7.35
N ALA A 25 10.01 10.45 7.72
CA ALA A 25 8.84 10.57 6.85
C ALA A 25 9.16 11.43 5.61
N CYS A 26 9.86 12.55 5.79
CA CYS A 26 10.35 13.38 4.67
C CYS A 26 11.24 12.56 3.73
N SER A 27 12.22 11.82 4.28
CA SER A 27 13.10 10.97 3.47
C SER A 27 12.33 9.86 2.73
N LEU A 28 11.30 9.26 3.35
CA LEU A 28 10.47 8.25 2.70
C LEU A 28 9.65 8.84 1.54
N ILE A 29 9.11 10.04 1.69
CA ILE A 29 8.36 10.74 0.64
C ILE A 29 9.31 11.07 -0.53
N GLN A 30 10.50 11.59 -0.25
CA GLN A 30 11.49 11.97 -1.24
C GLN A 30 12.06 10.78 -2.01
N HIS A 31 12.51 9.76 -1.30
CA HIS A 31 13.20 8.61 -1.91
C HIS A 31 12.28 7.43 -2.24
N LYS A 32 10.99 7.46 -1.83
CA LYS A 32 9.99 6.41 -2.02
C LYS A 32 10.31 5.11 -1.25
N ARG A 33 11.56 4.88 -0.87
CA ARG A 33 12.05 3.75 -0.06
C ARG A 33 13.26 4.17 0.77
N ILE A 34 13.35 3.66 2.01
CA ILE A 34 14.49 3.88 2.90
C ILE A 34 14.84 2.62 3.68
N ASN A 35 16.13 2.46 3.98
CA ASN A 35 16.62 1.38 4.84
C ASN A 35 16.74 1.88 6.29
N THR A 36 16.22 1.10 7.24
CA THR A 36 16.24 1.47 8.66
C THR A 36 16.08 0.23 9.55
N THR A 37 16.10 0.41 10.87
CA THR A 37 15.81 -0.69 11.79
C THR A 37 14.32 -0.97 11.86
N LEU A 38 13.94 -2.24 12.07
CA LEU A 38 12.55 -2.69 12.12
C LEU A 38 11.69 -1.91 13.14
N ALA A 39 12.26 -1.61 14.31
CA ALA A 39 11.56 -0.83 15.34
C ALA A 39 11.20 0.59 14.86
N LYS A 40 12.14 1.27 14.18
CA LYS A 40 11.91 2.60 13.59
C LYS A 40 10.90 2.54 12.46
N ALA A 41 10.99 1.56 11.56
CA ALA A 41 10.03 1.41 10.46
C ALA A 41 8.60 1.17 10.95
N LYS A 42 8.41 0.35 11.99
CA LYS A 42 7.09 0.14 12.61
C LYS A 42 6.52 1.46 13.19
N ALA A 43 7.34 2.26 13.86
CA ALA A 43 6.92 3.56 14.40
C ALA A 43 6.63 4.57 13.26
N LEU A 44 7.47 4.59 12.22
CA LEU A 44 7.29 5.43 11.05
C LEU A 44 5.99 5.11 10.31
N ARG A 45 5.64 3.84 10.13
CA ARG A 45 4.39 3.43 9.49
C ARG A 45 3.17 4.03 10.17
N VAL A 46 3.10 3.95 11.49
CA VAL A 46 1.99 4.53 12.27
C VAL A 46 1.88 6.04 12.09
N PHE A 47 3.01 6.73 11.89
CA PHE A 47 3.04 8.17 11.69
C PHE A 47 2.68 8.58 10.25
N VAL A 48 3.19 7.86 9.24
CA VAL A 48 3.06 8.23 7.82
C VAL A 48 1.69 7.85 7.24
N GLU A 49 1.11 6.71 7.60
CA GLU A 49 -0.17 6.23 7.05
C GLU A 49 -1.31 7.26 7.18
N PRO A 50 -1.52 7.92 8.34
CA PRO A 50 -2.53 8.97 8.46
C PRO A 50 -2.23 10.21 7.60
N ILE A 51 -0.95 10.56 7.42
CA ILE A 51 -0.53 11.69 6.58
C ILE A 51 -0.84 11.40 5.12
N LEU A 52 -0.54 10.20 4.64
CA LEU A 52 -0.87 9.75 3.28
C LEU A 52 -2.38 9.73 3.04
N THR A 53 -3.17 9.27 4.01
CA THR A 53 -4.64 9.31 3.91
C THR A 53 -5.15 10.74 3.79
N LYS A 54 -4.60 11.68 4.56
CA LYS A 54 -4.97 13.10 4.46
C LYS A 54 -4.57 13.73 3.13
N ALA A 55 -3.47 13.29 2.53
CA ALA A 55 -2.99 13.79 1.26
C ALA A 55 -3.89 13.45 0.07
N LYS A 56 -4.76 12.43 0.17
CA LYS A 56 -5.72 12.09 -0.88
C LYS A 56 -6.70 13.22 -1.18
N THR A 57 -7.07 14.00 -0.17
CA THR A 57 -7.97 15.14 -0.34
C THR A 57 -7.13 16.41 -0.41
N ASP A 58 -6.93 16.92 -1.62
CA ASP A 58 -6.17 18.16 -1.82
C ASP A 58 -7.03 19.37 -1.46
N SER A 59 -6.91 19.80 -0.22
CA SER A 59 -7.50 21.03 0.28
C SER A 59 -6.46 21.87 1.01
N THR A 60 -6.68 23.18 1.08
CA THR A 60 -5.81 24.08 1.85
C THR A 60 -5.68 23.64 3.30
N HIS A 61 -6.76 23.12 3.89
CA HIS A 61 -6.74 22.57 5.25
C HIS A 61 -5.84 21.34 5.34
N SER A 62 -6.00 20.36 4.43
CA SER A 62 -5.15 19.16 4.40
C SER A 62 -3.66 19.51 4.25
N ARG A 63 -3.34 20.45 3.36
CA ARG A 63 -1.96 20.92 3.18
C ARG A 63 -1.39 21.54 4.45
N ARG A 64 -2.15 22.39 5.16
CA ARG A 64 -1.75 22.98 6.44
C ARG A 64 -1.53 21.93 7.53
N VAL A 65 -2.42 20.95 7.64
CA VAL A 65 -2.29 19.84 8.60
C VAL A 65 -1.04 19.00 8.30
N VAL A 66 -0.84 18.59 7.05
CA VAL A 66 0.35 17.82 6.65
C VAL A 66 1.63 18.61 6.90
N PHE A 67 1.64 19.90 6.58
CA PHE A 67 2.79 20.77 6.85
C PHE A 67 3.11 20.86 8.34
N SER A 68 2.10 20.88 9.22
CA SER A 68 2.35 20.92 10.68
C SER A 68 3.10 19.68 11.21
N TYR A 69 2.98 18.54 10.51
CA TYR A 69 3.69 17.30 10.84
C TYR A 69 5.08 17.21 10.21
N LEU A 70 5.22 17.59 8.93
CA LEU A 70 6.46 17.41 8.16
C LEU A 70 7.39 18.63 8.24
N GLN A 71 6.84 19.85 8.33
CA GLN A 71 7.54 21.13 8.41
C GLN A 71 8.54 21.40 7.26
N ASN A 72 8.31 20.77 6.11
CA ASN A 72 9.10 20.96 4.90
C ASN A 72 8.16 21.23 3.71
N LYS A 73 8.30 22.40 3.07
CA LYS A 73 7.42 22.84 1.97
C LYS A 73 7.61 22.00 0.72
N GLU A 74 8.83 21.67 0.37
CA GLU A 74 9.16 20.91 -0.84
C GLU A 74 8.55 19.50 -0.77
N ILE A 75 8.74 18.81 0.36
CA ILE A 75 8.20 17.49 0.60
C ILE A 75 6.66 17.48 0.58
N VAL A 76 6.03 18.50 1.15
CA VAL A 76 4.57 18.63 1.09
C VAL A 76 4.10 18.84 -0.36
N THR A 77 4.79 19.66 -1.14
CA THR A 77 4.47 19.86 -2.55
C THR A 77 4.59 18.55 -3.33
N GLU A 78 5.69 17.83 -3.15
CA GLU A 78 5.93 16.52 -3.79
C GLU A 78 4.86 15.48 -3.38
N LEU A 79 4.48 15.45 -2.10
CA LEU A 79 3.46 14.55 -1.59
C LEU A 79 2.11 14.73 -2.31
N PHE A 80 1.64 15.98 -2.45
CA PHE A 80 0.36 16.26 -3.12
C PHE A 80 0.43 16.15 -4.64
N ARG A 81 1.58 16.49 -5.26
CA ARG A 81 1.76 16.44 -6.70
C ARG A 81 1.97 15.03 -7.23
N ASP A 82 2.88 14.26 -6.60
CA ASP A 82 3.39 13.02 -7.18
C ASP A 82 2.84 11.77 -6.48
N ILE A 83 2.67 11.82 -5.15
CA ILE A 83 2.27 10.64 -4.37
C ILE A 83 0.76 10.52 -4.26
N ALA A 84 0.07 11.60 -3.94
CA ALA A 84 -1.38 11.57 -3.72
C ALA A 84 -2.16 10.98 -4.91
N PRO A 85 -1.86 11.32 -6.18
CA PRO A 85 -2.56 10.72 -7.32
C PRO A 85 -2.37 9.20 -7.42
N LYS A 86 -1.15 8.70 -7.14
CA LYS A 86 -0.83 7.27 -7.24
C LYS A 86 -1.51 6.42 -6.16
N ILE A 87 -1.70 6.98 -4.97
CA ILE A 87 -2.33 6.27 -3.85
C ILE A 87 -3.85 6.48 -3.78
N ALA A 88 -4.44 7.27 -4.68
CA ALA A 88 -5.85 7.69 -4.61
C ALA A 88 -6.82 6.51 -4.49
N GLU A 89 -6.63 5.44 -5.24
CA GLU A 89 -7.50 4.27 -5.26
C GLU A 89 -7.27 3.28 -4.11
N ARG A 90 -6.14 3.40 -3.40
CA ARG A 90 -5.79 2.48 -2.32
C ARG A 90 -6.47 2.88 -1.02
N ASN A 91 -7.24 1.98 -0.41
CA ASN A 91 -7.99 2.23 0.84
C ASN A 91 -7.15 2.15 2.12
N GLY A 92 -5.80 2.14 2.02
CA GLY A 92 -4.88 2.06 3.15
C GLY A 92 -3.75 1.06 2.90
N GLY A 93 -2.81 0.95 3.86
CA GLY A 93 -1.64 0.10 3.70
C GLY A 93 -0.71 0.61 2.59
N TYR A 94 -0.44 1.89 2.58
CA TYR A 94 0.41 2.55 1.58
C TYR A 94 1.88 2.18 1.69
N THR A 95 2.29 1.65 2.84
CA THR A 95 3.68 1.30 3.12
C THR A 95 3.87 -0.20 3.27
N ARG A 96 5.02 -0.69 2.80
CA ARG A 96 5.45 -2.08 2.98
C ARG A 96 6.80 -2.10 3.71
N ILE A 97 6.95 -3.02 4.65
CA ILE A 97 8.20 -3.25 5.37
C ILE A 97 8.74 -4.62 4.98
N ILE A 98 9.95 -4.65 4.42
CA ILE A 98 10.66 -5.86 4.00
C ILE A 98 11.87 -6.01 4.90
N ARG A 99 12.01 -7.15 5.59
CA ARG A 99 13.17 -7.44 6.41
C ARG A 99 14.38 -7.74 5.53
N THR A 100 15.53 -7.15 5.84
CA THR A 100 16.76 -7.29 5.06
C THR A 100 17.87 -8.06 5.81
N GLY A 101 17.61 -8.47 7.04
CA GLY A 101 18.56 -9.19 7.88
C GLY A 101 18.99 -8.41 9.11
N TYR A 102 20.18 -8.67 9.58
CA TYR A 102 20.74 -8.08 10.79
C TYR A 102 21.96 -7.22 10.45
N ARG A 103 22.14 -6.14 11.19
CA ARG A 103 23.31 -5.27 11.04
C ARG A 103 24.50 -5.85 11.79
N LEU A 104 25.65 -5.92 11.11
CA LEU A 104 26.92 -6.33 11.72
C LEU A 104 27.30 -5.31 12.81
N GLY A 105 27.75 -5.80 13.96
CA GLY A 105 28.20 -5.01 15.09
C GLY A 105 27.21 -4.97 16.25
N ASP A 106 25.93 -4.69 16.03
CA ASP A 106 24.92 -4.63 17.10
C ASP A 106 23.76 -5.61 16.95
N ASN A 107 23.80 -6.46 15.92
CA ASN A 107 22.77 -7.46 15.60
C ASN A 107 21.35 -6.87 15.55
N ALA A 108 21.20 -5.59 15.20
CA ALA A 108 19.91 -4.94 15.07
C ALA A 108 19.16 -5.45 13.84
N GLU A 109 17.89 -5.80 13.98
CA GLU A 109 17.03 -6.15 12.84
C GLU A 109 16.87 -4.95 11.89
N MET A 110 17.31 -5.14 10.64
CA MET A 110 17.21 -4.15 9.58
C MET A 110 16.02 -4.44 8.67
N CYS A 111 15.49 -3.38 8.07
CA CYS A 111 14.43 -3.49 7.08
C CYS A 111 14.48 -2.34 6.09
N MET A 112 13.89 -2.57 4.94
CA MET A 112 13.51 -1.55 3.97
C MET A 112 12.03 -1.23 4.14
N ILE A 113 11.67 0.04 4.28
CA ILE A 113 10.29 0.51 4.19
C ILE A 113 10.13 1.27 2.88
N GLU A 114 9.05 0.97 2.15
CA GLU A 114 8.77 1.53 0.83
C GLU A 114 7.31 1.93 0.69
N LEU A 115 7.02 2.84 -0.26
CA LEU A 115 5.69 3.13 -0.74
C LEU A 115 5.31 2.08 -1.79
N VAL A 116 4.22 1.34 -1.53
CA VAL A 116 3.83 0.15 -2.34
C VAL A 116 3.61 0.50 -3.81
N ASP A 117 2.97 1.63 -4.09
CA ASP A 117 2.57 2.05 -5.43
C ASP A 117 3.74 2.59 -6.29
N PHE A 118 4.93 2.71 -5.70
CA PHE A 118 6.16 3.11 -6.39
C PHE A 118 7.12 1.94 -6.65
N ASN A 119 6.71 0.72 -6.30
CA ASN A 119 7.52 -0.46 -6.54
C ASN A 119 7.06 -1.14 -7.84
N GLU A 120 7.88 -1.07 -8.88
CA GLU A 120 7.60 -1.66 -10.19
C GLU A 120 7.76 -3.18 -10.21
N ILE A 121 8.63 -3.72 -9.36
CA ILE A 121 8.98 -5.15 -9.35
C ILE A 121 7.87 -6.01 -8.73
N TYR A 122 7.20 -5.51 -7.68
CA TYR A 122 6.20 -6.26 -6.91
C TYR A 122 4.74 -5.81 -7.18
N ASN A 123 4.53 -4.94 -8.13
CA ASN A 123 3.21 -4.65 -8.69
C ASN A 123 2.83 -5.72 -9.71
N THR A 124 2.84 -6.98 -9.30
CA THR A 124 2.11 -7.99 -10.03
C THR A 124 0.63 -7.69 -9.84
N ASP A 125 -0.02 -7.33 -10.93
CA ASP A 125 -1.47 -7.34 -11.02
C ASP A 125 -1.95 -8.64 -10.38
N ARG A 126 -2.68 -8.54 -9.29
CA ARG A 126 -3.36 -9.67 -8.71
C ARG A 126 -4.46 -10.07 -9.68
N THR A 127 -4.08 -10.77 -10.73
CA THR A 127 -5.03 -11.59 -11.45
C THR A 127 -5.70 -12.46 -10.40
N LYS A 128 -6.97 -12.17 -10.13
CA LYS A 128 -7.81 -12.96 -9.24
C LYS A 128 -7.68 -14.40 -9.71
N LYS A 129 -6.89 -15.22 -9.01
CA LYS A 129 -6.93 -16.65 -9.19
C LYS A 129 -8.36 -17.04 -8.83
N THR A 130 -9.17 -17.22 -9.86
CA THR A 130 -10.45 -17.87 -9.72
C THR A 130 -10.15 -19.27 -9.18
N THR A 131 -10.34 -19.43 -7.88
CA THR A 131 -10.34 -20.75 -7.26
C THR A 131 -11.40 -21.55 -7.97
N ARG A 132 -10.97 -22.44 -8.88
CA ARG A 132 -11.81 -23.49 -9.40
C ARG A 132 -12.28 -24.28 -8.19
N ARG A 133 -13.48 -23.98 -7.73
CA ARG A 133 -14.20 -24.83 -6.80
C ARG A 133 -14.34 -26.18 -7.50
N SER A 134 -13.53 -27.14 -7.08
CA SER A 134 -13.69 -28.53 -7.42
C SER A 134 -15.13 -28.94 -7.06
N ARG A 135 -15.98 -29.11 -8.08
CA ARG A 135 -17.24 -29.77 -7.92
C ARG A 135 -16.94 -31.23 -7.71
N ARG A 136 -16.89 -31.61 -6.44
CA ARG A 136 -16.92 -33.02 -6.03
C ARG A 136 -18.38 -33.43 -5.89
N GLY A 137 -18.79 -34.39 -6.73
CA GLY A 137 -19.84 -35.34 -6.42
C GLY A 137 -21.28 -34.88 -6.65
N GLY A 138 -21.89 -35.54 -7.60
CA GLY A 138 -23.32 -35.58 -7.84
C GLY A 138 -23.62 -36.55 -8.96
N THR A 139 -23.66 -37.85 -8.66
CA THR A 139 -24.24 -38.91 -9.49
C THR A 139 -25.73 -38.67 -9.64
N GLY A 140 -26.28 -38.86 -10.82
CA GLY A 140 -27.74 -38.95 -11.02
C GLY A 140 -28.17 -38.77 -12.46
N ALA A 141 -28.21 -39.91 -13.16
CA ALA A 141 -29.24 -40.40 -14.10
C ALA A 141 -30.03 -39.43 -15.01
N GLY A 142 -29.89 -39.61 -16.28
CA GLY A 142 -31.03 -40.08 -17.07
C GLY A 142 -31.70 -39.09 -18.02
N LYS A 143 -31.65 -39.49 -19.30
CA LYS A 143 -32.68 -39.44 -20.36
C LYS A 143 -32.68 -38.28 -21.35
N GLU A 144 -32.16 -38.57 -22.51
CA GLU A 144 -32.77 -38.84 -23.82
C GLU A 144 -33.60 -37.72 -24.45
N THR A 145 -33.16 -37.46 -25.68
CA THR A 145 -33.87 -37.19 -26.96
C THR A 145 -34.40 -35.76 -27.13
N SER A 146 -34.24 -35.10 -28.22
CA SER A 146 -34.20 -35.45 -29.65
C SER A 146 -33.74 -34.26 -30.47
N SER A 147 -33.11 -34.58 -31.58
CA SER A 147 -32.86 -33.80 -32.76
C SER A 147 -34.05 -32.95 -33.26
N VAL A 148 -33.80 -31.83 -33.88
CA VAL A 148 -34.26 -31.49 -35.26
C VAL A 148 -33.40 -30.36 -35.81
N ASP A 149 -32.81 -30.65 -36.95
CA ASP A 149 -32.32 -29.77 -38.00
C ASP A 149 -33.41 -28.84 -38.53
N VAL A 150 -33.01 -27.75 -39.11
CA VAL A 150 -33.40 -27.22 -40.45
C VAL A 150 -32.85 -25.77 -40.58
N THR A 151 -31.78 -25.63 -41.33
CA THR A 151 -31.55 -25.07 -42.68
C THR A 151 -32.18 -23.72 -43.03
N THR A 152 -31.28 -22.91 -43.63
CA THR A 152 -31.40 -22.05 -44.82
C THR A 152 -32.31 -20.83 -44.74
N ASP A 153 -32.09 -19.76 -45.36
CA ASP A 153 -31.25 -19.19 -46.43
C ASP A 153 -31.34 -17.65 -46.36
N SER A 154 -30.25 -17.01 -46.76
CA SER A 154 -30.08 -15.99 -47.78
C SER A 154 -31.26 -15.00 -48.04
N VAL A 155 -31.13 -13.78 -48.38
CA VAL A 155 -30.51 -13.03 -49.46
C VAL A 155 -30.92 -11.56 -49.34
N ASP A 156 -29.98 -10.69 -49.69
CA ASP A 156 -30.08 -9.47 -50.49
C ASP A 156 -31.12 -8.36 -50.15
N ASP A 157 -30.73 -7.23 -50.19
CA ASP A 157 -30.51 -6.15 -51.10
C ASP A 157 -31.04 -4.78 -50.63
N ALA A 158 -30.20 -3.84 -50.83
CA ALA A 158 -30.34 -2.51 -51.40
C ALA A 158 -31.55 -1.59 -50.98
N VAL A 159 -31.25 -0.45 -50.57
CA VAL A 159 -31.26 0.91 -51.16
C VAL A 159 -30.62 1.88 -50.18
#